data_85b272e623271246d5e2898badd7fd9c
#
_entry.id   85b272e623271246d5e2898badd7fd9c
#
_cell.length_a   1.000
_cell.length_b   1.000
_cell.length_c   1.000
_cell.angle_alpha   90.00
_cell.angle_beta   90.00
_cell.angle_gamma   90.00
#
_symmetry.space_group_name_H-M   'P 1'
#
loop_
_entity.id
_entity.type
_entity.pdbx_description
1 polymer ?
#
loop_
_entity_poly.entity_id
_entity_poly.type
_entity_poly.pdbx_seq_one_letter_code
_entity_poly.pdbx_strand_id
1 'polypeptide(L)'
;MDPQRERLDHAANIIAMTLPLGLLGFAAWRAWGGALRWSDVLVLAIVYLLTGLGVTVGFHRLFTHRSFKTGRTLRFVLAALGSAAIEGPLIEWVSNHRKHHQFSDEARDPHSPHHHGAGARGALRGLLHAHVGWILKGDAAATPERYAKDLLADPVAALVDRTFLLWVLAGLALPFALGAALTGTLTGALTALLWGGAVRIFLLHHATFSITSLCHFFGRRPFDTGDESRNLAWLALPTFGEAWHNNHHAFPSCARHGQARWQLDPSWWVISALARRGLAWDVVGASAERRLAKRRPLAPH
;
A
#
# COMPACT_ATOMS: atom_id res chain seq x y z
N MET A 1 -25.77 -6.88 -4.01
CA MET A 1 -25.34 -5.47 -4.22
C MET A 1 -26.18 -4.84 -5.32
N ASP A 2 -26.39 -3.53 -5.27
CA ASP A 2 -27.11 -2.80 -6.33
C ASP A 2 -26.25 -2.81 -7.62
N PRO A 3 -26.79 -3.31 -8.76
CA PRO A 3 -26.03 -3.38 -10.02
C PRO A 3 -25.55 -2.01 -10.53
N GLN A 4 -26.21 -0.93 -10.14
CA GLN A 4 -25.80 0.43 -10.52
C GLN A 4 -24.57 0.87 -9.73
N ARG A 5 -24.49 0.54 -8.45
CA ARG A 5 -23.33 0.79 -7.58
C ARG A 5 -22.12 0.01 -8.06
N GLU A 6 -22.29 -1.27 -8.40
CA GLU A 6 -21.22 -2.12 -8.93
C GLU A 6 -20.60 -1.54 -10.22
N ARG A 7 -21.44 -1.03 -11.14
CA ARG A 7 -20.96 -0.34 -12.36
C ARG A 7 -20.20 0.94 -12.07
N LEU A 8 -20.63 1.71 -11.08
CA LEU A 8 -19.95 2.95 -10.68
C LEU A 8 -18.59 2.64 -10.05
N ASP A 9 -18.51 1.65 -9.18
CA ASP A 9 -17.26 1.22 -8.54
C ASP A 9 -16.28 0.69 -9.59
N HIS A 10 -16.77 -0.10 -10.56
CA HIS A 10 -15.94 -0.58 -11.68
C HIS A 10 -15.42 0.56 -12.56
N ALA A 11 -16.27 1.52 -12.91
CA ALA A 11 -15.86 2.71 -13.69
C ALA A 11 -14.84 3.56 -12.90
N ALA A 12 -15.04 3.75 -11.60
CA ALA A 12 -14.10 4.45 -10.74
C ALA A 12 -12.73 3.76 -10.70
N ASN A 13 -12.69 2.43 -10.59
CA ASN A 13 -11.46 1.64 -10.63
C ASN A 13 -10.73 1.78 -11.97
N ILE A 14 -11.44 1.72 -13.10
CA ILE A 14 -10.84 1.95 -14.42
C ILE A 14 -10.24 3.34 -14.51
N ILE A 15 -10.96 4.38 -14.09
CA ILE A 15 -10.47 5.77 -14.10
C ILE A 15 -9.25 5.90 -13.19
N ALA A 16 -9.28 5.35 -11.98
CA ALA A 16 -8.18 5.39 -11.02
C ALA A 16 -6.90 4.72 -11.56
N MET A 17 -7.02 3.70 -12.43
CA MET A 17 -5.89 3.01 -13.04
C MET A 17 -5.40 3.69 -14.33
N THR A 18 -6.30 4.18 -15.18
CA THR A 18 -5.95 4.67 -16.54
C THR A 18 -5.59 6.15 -16.56
N LEU A 19 -6.30 6.99 -15.79
CA LEU A 19 -6.06 8.44 -15.77
C LEU A 19 -4.65 8.81 -15.27
N PRO A 20 -4.12 8.24 -14.16
CA PRO A 20 -2.75 8.53 -13.72
C PRO A 20 -1.70 8.11 -14.75
N LEU A 21 -1.91 7.01 -15.48
CA LEU A 21 -1.01 6.57 -16.55
C LEU A 21 -0.97 7.57 -17.71
N GLY A 22 -2.12 8.06 -18.16
CA GLY A 22 -2.20 9.11 -19.19
C GLY A 22 -1.54 10.41 -18.75
N LEU A 23 -1.78 10.82 -17.50
CA LEU A 23 -1.17 12.01 -16.91
C LEU A 23 0.33 11.85 -16.67
N LEU A 24 0.83 10.62 -16.40
CA LEU A 24 2.26 10.34 -16.36
C LEU A 24 2.92 10.61 -17.72
N GLY A 25 2.32 10.16 -18.82
CA GLY A 25 2.81 10.46 -20.18
C GLY A 25 2.86 11.96 -20.45
N PHE A 26 1.84 12.70 -20.06
CA PHE A 26 1.82 14.16 -20.13
C PHE A 26 2.91 14.80 -19.27
N ALA A 27 3.09 14.33 -18.04
CA ALA A 27 4.13 14.82 -17.14
C ALA A 27 5.53 14.55 -17.68
N ALA A 28 5.79 13.38 -18.26
CA ALA A 28 7.05 13.03 -18.90
C ALA A 28 7.35 13.95 -20.11
N TRP A 29 6.34 14.21 -20.96
CA TRP A 29 6.47 15.14 -22.07
C TRP A 29 6.78 16.57 -21.60
N ARG A 30 6.11 17.04 -20.55
CA ARG A 30 6.37 18.36 -19.95
C ARG A 30 7.79 18.45 -19.34
N ALA A 31 8.23 17.40 -18.66
CA ALA A 31 9.57 17.33 -18.08
C ALA A 31 10.66 17.37 -19.17
N TRP A 32 10.46 16.65 -20.28
CA TRP A 32 11.34 16.66 -21.45
C TRP A 32 11.50 18.08 -22.03
N GLY A 33 10.41 18.86 -22.07
CA GLY A 33 10.39 20.27 -22.46
C GLY A 33 10.95 21.24 -21.41
N GLY A 34 11.63 20.77 -20.35
CA GLY A 34 12.23 21.61 -19.30
C GLY A 34 11.22 22.23 -18.31
N ALA A 35 9.97 21.74 -18.29
CA ALA A 35 8.93 22.29 -17.41
C ALA A 35 8.90 21.67 -16.00
N LEU A 36 9.75 20.68 -15.69
CA LEU A 36 9.90 20.12 -14.35
C LEU A 36 10.66 21.11 -13.46
N ARG A 37 10.05 21.48 -12.35
CA ARG A 37 10.63 22.38 -11.35
C ARG A 37 11.09 21.60 -10.12
N TRP A 38 12.04 22.13 -9.40
CA TRP A 38 12.48 21.57 -8.13
C TRP A 38 11.33 21.49 -7.11
N SER A 39 10.43 22.49 -7.08
CA SER A 39 9.22 22.48 -6.25
C SER A 39 8.31 21.30 -6.53
N ASP A 40 8.19 20.87 -7.79
CA ASP A 40 7.35 19.73 -8.18
C ASP A 40 7.90 18.40 -7.63
N VAL A 41 9.23 18.22 -7.69
CA VAL A 41 9.93 17.06 -7.10
C VAL A 41 9.77 17.04 -5.59
N LEU A 42 9.91 18.20 -4.93
CA LEU A 42 9.73 18.31 -3.48
C LEU A 42 8.31 17.98 -3.06
N VAL A 43 7.30 18.52 -3.74
CA VAL A 43 5.87 18.21 -3.47
C VAL A 43 5.57 16.74 -3.72
N LEU A 44 6.05 16.16 -4.83
CA LEU A 44 5.94 14.73 -5.09
C LEU A 44 6.51 13.90 -3.94
N ALA A 45 7.73 14.21 -3.48
CA ALA A 45 8.39 13.48 -2.40
C ALA A 45 7.62 13.58 -1.07
N ILE A 46 7.16 14.79 -0.69
CA ILE A 46 6.39 15.01 0.54
C ILE A 46 5.07 14.23 0.50
N VAL A 47 4.30 14.35 -0.58
CA VAL A 47 2.97 13.71 -0.65
C VAL A 47 3.10 12.19 -0.78
N TYR A 48 4.10 11.69 -1.51
CA TYR A 48 4.43 10.26 -1.59
C TYR A 48 4.77 9.70 -0.20
N LEU A 49 5.63 10.38 0.55
CA LEU A 49 6.00 9.98 1.90
C LEU A 49 4.79 9.94 2.85
N LEU A 50 3.99 11.01 2.87
CA LEU A 50 2.84 11.11 3.77
C LEU A 50 1.78 10.03 3.48
N THR A 51 1.39 9.90 2.21
CA THR A 51 0.36 8.93 1.82
C THR A 51 0.87 7.49 1.87
N GLY A 52 2.12 7.23 1.49
CA GLY A 52 2.75 5.93 1.63
C GLY A 52 2.86 5.46 3.08
N LEU A 53 3.22 6.34 4.02
CA LEU A 53 3.17 6.03 5.45
C LEU A 53 1.74 5.84 5.95
N GLY A 54 0.76 6.56 5.40
CA GLY A 54 -0.66 6.34 5.68
C GLY A 54 -1.10 4.91 5.33
N VAL A 55 -0.67 4.39 4.19
CA VAL A 55 -0.93 3.00 3.78
C VAL A 55 -0.13 2.02 4.64
N THR A 56 1.18 2.17 4.73
CA THR A 56 2.06 1.14 5.29
C THR A 56 2.05 1.11 6.83
N VAL A 57 2.06 2.26 7.49
CA VAL A 57 1.97 2.36 8.97
C VAL A 57 0.50 2.33 9.41
N GLY A 58 -0.38 3.04 8.70
CA GLY A 58 -1.81 3.14 9.02
C GLY A 58 -2.58 1.88 8.58
N PHE A 59 -2.97 1.80 7.32
CA PHE A 59 -3.83 0.72 6.81
C PHE A 59 -3.26 -0.66 7.11
N HIS A 60 -1.99 -0.87 6.79
CA HIS A 60 -1.38 -2.19 6.88
C HIS A 60 -1.04 -2.58 8.33
N ARG A 61 -0.08 -1.88 8.98
CA ARG A 61 0.45 -2.32 10.28
C ARG A 61 -0.50 -2.01 11.44
N LEU A 62 -1.18 -0.84 11.45
CA LEU A 62 -2.08 -0.46 12.55
C LEU A 62 -3.45 -1.11 12.42
N PHE A 63 -4.15 -0.91 11.29
CA PHE A 63 -5.55 -1.33 11.16
C PHE A 63 -5.71 -2.79 10.74
N THR A 64 -4.87 -3.30 9.83
CA THR A 64 -4.95 -4.71 9.40
C THR A 64 -4.38 -5.64 10.42
N HIS A 65 -3.09 -5.47 10.77
CA HIS A 65 -2.34 -6.43 11.56
C HIS A 65 -2.28 -6.11 13.05
N ARG A 66 -2.76 -4.92 13.46
CA ARG A 66 -2.75 -4.49 14.87
C ARG A 66 -1.37 -4.62 15.50
N SER A 67 -0.33 -4.29 14.73
CA SER A 67 1.08 -4.47 15.10
C SER A 67 1.52 -3.55 16.24
N PHE A 68 0.75 -2.52 16.54
CA PHE A 68 0.93 -1.61 17.66
C PHE A 68 -0.39 -0.91 17.99
N LYS A 69 -0.45 -0.24 19.14
CA LYS A 69 -1.56 0.63 19.53
C LYS A 69 -1.13 2.10 19.52
N THR A 70 -2.09 2.99 19.33
CA THR A 70 -1.87 4.45 19.39
C THR A 70 -3.14 5.20 19.80
N GLY A 71 -3.01 6.48 20.14
CA GLY A 71 -4.14 7.33 20.52
C GLY A 71 -5.07 7.66 19.35
N ARG A 72 -6.31 8.06 19.69
CA ARG A 72 -7.38 8.33 18.71
C ARG A 72 -6.98 9.32 17.61
N THR A 73 -6.27 10.40 17.97
CA THR A 73 -5.82 11.40 17.00
C THR A 73 -4.86 10.83 15.95
N LEU A 74 -3.84 10.06 16.39
CA LEU A 74 -2.88 9.48 15.46
C LEU A 74 -3.52 8.37 14.62
N ARG A 75 -4.45 7.59 15.16
CA ARG A 75 -5.29 6.65 14.40
C ARG A 75 -6.02 7.37 13.26
N PHE A 76 -6.67 8.50 13.58
CA PHE A 76 -7.39 9.31 12.60
C PHE A 76 -6.44 9.85 11.52
N VAL A 77 -5.32 10.44 11.90
CA VAL A 77 -4.34 10.99 10.94
C VAL A 77 -3.81 9.91 10.01
N LEU A 78 -3.41 8.75 10.55
CA LEU A 78 -2.90 7.65 9.73
C LEU A 78 -3.98 7.07 8.80
N ALA A 79 -5.23 6.97 9.25
CA ALA A 79 -6.35 6.54 8.43
C ALA A 79 -6.63 7.54 7.28
N ALA A 80 -6.65 8.84 7.59
CA ALA A 80 -6.87 9.91 6.61
C ALA A 80 -5.76 9.96 5.54
N LEU A 81 -4.49 9.85 5.97
CA LEU A 81 -3.35 9.80 5.05
C LEU A 81 -3.38 8.57 4.15
N GLY A 82 -3.75 7.40 4.68
CA GLY A 82 -3.93 6.18 3.89
C GLY A 82 -5.06 6.32 2.87
N SER A 83 -6.19 6.92 3.26
CA SER A 83 -7.30 7.19 2.33
C SER A 83 -6.92 8.20 1.24
N ALA A 84 -6.07 9.19 1.56
CA ALA A 84 -5.53 10.15 0.58
C ALA A 84 -4.54 9.52 -0.42
N ALA A 85 -4.09 8.28 -0.21
CA ALA A 85 -3.33 7.50 -1.19
C ALA A 85 -4.18 7.06 -2.40
N ILE A 86 -5.51 7.00 -2.22
CA ILE A 86 -6.50 6.62 -3.26
C ILE A 86 -6.39 5.13 -3.64
N GLU A 87 -6.03 4.28 -2.67
CA GLU A 87 -5.98 2.82 -2.82
C GLU A 87 -7.30 2.13 -2.40
N GLY A 88 -8.36 2.88 -2.24
CA GLY A 88 -9.68 2.43 -1.78
C GLY A 88 -10.00 2.84 -0.33
N PRO A 89 -11.27 2.68 0.08
CA PRO A 89 -11.71 2.91 1.45
C PRO A 89 -10.97 2.01 2.45
N LEU A 90 -10.73 2.52 3.66
CA LEU A 90 -9.96 1.82 4.70
C LEU A 90 -10.49 0.41 5.01
N ILE A 91 -11.80 0.30 5.22
CA ILE A 91 -12.41 -0.98 5.65
C ILE A 91 -12.36 -2.02 4.53
N GLU A 92 -12.58 -1.60 3.29
CA GLU A 92 -12.45 -2.46 2.11
C GLU A 92 -11.00 -2.92 1.91
N TRP A 93 -10.04 -2.00 1.97
CA TRP A 93 -8.61 -2.29 1.84
C TRP A 93 -8.18 -3.34 2.87
N VAL A 94 -8.52 -3.12 4.15
CA VAL A 94 -8.22 -4.05 5.24
C VAL A 94 -8.90 -5.39 5.04
N SER A 95 -10.15 -5.41 4.57
CA SER A 95 -10.89 -6.65 4.33
C SER A 95 -10.21 -7.50 3.26
N ASN A 96 -9.85 -6.90 2.13
CA ASN A 96 -9.16 -7.58 1.04
C ASN A 96 -7.79 -8.11 1.50
N HIS A 97 -7.04 -7.33 2.26
CA HIS A 97 -5.72 -7.75 2.75
C HIS A 97 -5.80 -8.88 3.78
N ARG A 98 -6.78 -8.86 4.70
CA ARG A 98 -7.00 -9.95 5.65
C ARG A 98 -7.47 -11.24 4.95
N LYS A 99 -8.28 -11.12 3.88
CA LYS A 99 -8.66 -12.26 3.04
C LYS A 99 -7.46 -12.84 2.32
N HIS A 100 -6.57 -11.98 1.77
CA HIS A 100 -5.31 -12.41 1.20
C HIS A 100 -4.48 -13.23 2.20
N HIS A 101 -4.24 -12.72 3.41
CA HIS A 101 -3.50 -13.48 4.43
C HIS A 101 -4.14 -14.81 4.82
N GLN A 102 -5.47 -14.90 4.77
CA GLN A 102 -6.16 -16.16 5.07
C GLN A 102 -5.99 -17.21 3.96
N PHE A 103 -5.85 -16.78 2.71
CA PHE A 103 -5.87 -17.66 1.53
C PHE A 103 -4.67 -17.40 0.61
N SER A 104 -3.60 -16.84 1.15
CA SER A 104 -2.43 -16.41 0.37
C SER A 104 -1.97 -17.50 -0.59
N ASP A 105 -1.94 -17.13 -1.88
CA ASP A 105 -1.59 -17.99 -3.01
C ASP A 105 -2.51 -19.20 -3.26
N GLU A 106 -3.65 -19.30 -2.58
CA GLU A 106 -4.71 -20.24 -2.91
C GLU A 106 -5.67 -19.67 -3.98
N ALA A 107 -6.58 -20.52 -4.50
CA ALA A 107 -7.59 -20.11 -5.50
C ALA A 107 -8.58 -19.03 -4.99
N ARG A 108 -8.70 -18.84 -3.68
CA ARG A 108 -9.56 -17.83 -3.03
C ARG A 108 -8.85 -16.53 -2.72
N ASP A 109 -7.56 -16.45 -2.95
CA ASP A 109 -6.78 -15.21 -2.83
C ASP A 109 -7.23 -14.22 -3.91
N PRO A 110 -7.63 -12.98 -3.56
CA PRO A 110 -8.13 -12.02 -4.54
C PRO A 110 -7.07 -11.61 -5.59
N HIS A 111 -5.79 -11.71 -5.26
CA HIS A 111 -4.72 -11.20 -6.11
C HIS A 111 -3.49 -12.12 -6.19
N SER A 112 -3.65 -13.43 -6.04
CA SER A 112 -2.52 -14.35 -6.25
C SER A 112 -2.01 -14.31 -7.71
N PRO A 113 -0.70 -14.27 -7.96
CA PRO A 113 -0.12 -14.44 -9.30
C PRO A 113 -0.10 -15.90 -9.77
N HIS A 114 -0.53 -16.83 -8.93
CA HIS A 114 -0.55 -18.26 -9.21
C HIS A 114 -1.91 -18.71 -9.78
N HIS A 115 -2.03 -19.94 -10.25
CA HIS A 115 -3.27 -20.53 -10.79
C HIS A 115 -3.81 -19.91 -12.09
N HIS A 116 -2.95 -19.24 -12.90
CA HIS A 116 -3.33 -18.61 -14.17
C HIS A 116 -2.89 -19.40 -15.43
N GLY A 117 -2.59 -20.69 -15.28
CA GLY A 117 -2.14 -21.60 -16.34
C GLY A 117 -0.65 -21.91 -16.25
N ALA A 118 -0.18 -22.82 -17.12
CA ALA A 118 1.19 -23.30 -17.12
C ALA A 118 2.13 -22.43 -17.99
N GLY A 119 3.44 -22.53 -17.70
CA GLY A 119 4.51 -21.91 -18.48
C GLY A 119 4.55 -20.38 -18.43
N ALA A 120 5.36 -19.77 -19.29
CA ALA A 120 5.60 -18.32 -19.29
C ALA A 120 4.33 -17.48 -19.53
N ARG A 121 3.38 -17.98 -20.32
CA ARG A 121 2.09 -17.29 -20.55
C ARG A 121 1.23 -17.28 -19.29
N GLY A 122 1.19 -18.41 -18.55
CA GLY A 122 0.48 -18.48 -17.26
C GLY A 122 1.10 -17.54 -16.24
N ALA A 123 2.43 -17.54 -16.11
CA ALA A 123 3.16 -16.64 -15.23
C ALA A 123 2.88 -15.16 -15.54
N LEU A 124 2.92 -14.74 -16.81
CA LEU A 124 2.63 -13.37 -17.22
C LEU A 124 1.18 -12.98 -16.91
N ARG A 125 0.21 -13.86 -17.20
CA ARG A 125 -1.21 -13.62 -16.88
C ARG A 125 -1.40 -13.48 -15.37
N GLY A 126 -0.75 -14.32 -14.59
CA GLY A 126 -0.80 -14.26 -13.12
C GLY A 126 -0.21 -12.97 -12.57
N LEU A 127 0.96 -12.57 -13.04
CA LEU A 127 1.59 -11.30 -12.65
C LEU A 127 0.71 -10.09 -13.01
N LEU A 128 0.14 -10.04 -14.20
CA LEU A 128 -0.77 -8.98 -14.62
C LEU A 128 -2.06 -8.99 -13.79
N HIS A 129 -2.61 -10.18 -13.49
CA HIS A 129 -3.78 -10.30 -12.61
C HIS A 129 -3.47 -9.77 -11.21
N ALA A 130 -2.41 -10.23 -10.58
CA ALA A 130 -2.03 -9.82 -9.24
C ALA A 130 -1.66 -8.33 -9.17
N HIS A 131 -1.10 -7.76 -10.24
CA HIS A 131 -0.70 -6.35 -10.27
C HIS A 131 -1.90 -5.41 -10.42
N VAL A 132 -2.76 -5.60 -11.42
CA VAL A 132 -3.91 -4.70 -11.69
C VAL A 132 -5.20 -5.43 -12.02
N GLY A 133 -5.14 -6.66 -12.54
CA GLY A 133 -6.30 -7.35 -13.10
C GLY A 133 -7.38 -7.66 -12.07
N TRP A 134 -7.02 -7.95 -10.83
CA TRP A 134 -7.96 -8.24 -9.75
C TRP A 134 -8.83 -7.03 -9.39
N ILE A 135 -8.25 -5.81 -9.45
CA ILE A 135 -8.99 -4.56 -9.20
C ILE A 135 -10.02 -4.30 -10.31
N LEU A 136 -9.62 -4.59 -11.56
CA LEU A 136 -10.48 -4.40 -12.72
C LEU A 136 -11.61 -5.43 -12.82
N LYS A 137 -11.43 -6.64 -12.27
CA LYS A 137 -12.48 -7.66 -12.26
C LYS A 137 -13.50 -7.46 -11.16
N GLY A 138 -13.08 -7.03 -9.97
CA GLY A 138 -13.95 -6.76 -8.82
C GLY A 138 -14.63 -7.98 -8.18
N ASP A 139 -14.50 -9.17 -8.78
CA ASP A 139 -15.22 -10.40 -8.40
C ASP A 139 -14.70 -11.10 -7.15
N ALA A 140 -13.52 -10.71 -6.69
CA ALA A 140 -12.86 -11.31 -5.53
C ALA A 140 -12.90 -10.46 -4.25
N ALA A 141 -13.69 -9.38 -4.22
CA ALA A 141 -13.78 -8.48 -3.08
C ALA A 141 -14.16 -9.19 -1.79
N ALA A 142 -13.53 -8.82 -0.69
CA ALA A 142 -13.82 -9.36 0.63
C ALA A 142 -15.00 -8.64 1.28
N THR A 143 -15.88 -9.38 1.96
CA THR A 143 -16.99 -8.79 2.72
C THR A 143 -16.49 -8.21 4.05
N PRO A 144 -16.71 -6.93 4.33
CA PRO A 144 -16.25 -6.29 5.58
C PRO A 144 -16.82 -6.95 6.83
N GLU A 145 -18.05 -7.44 6.79
CA GLU A 145 -18.73 -8.14 7.89
C GLU A 145 -18.01 -9.42 8.32
N ARG A 146 -17.23 -10.01 7.42
CA ARG A 146 -16.42 -11.19 7.71
C ARG A 146 -15.00 -10.82 8.12
N TYR A 147 -14.36 -9.91 7.40
CA TYR A 147 -12.92 -9.69 7.50
C TYR A 147 -12.53 -8.44 8.33
N ALA A 148 -13.42 -7.45 8.45
CA ALA A 148 -13.13 -6.18 9.14
C ALA A 148 -14.23 -5.80 10.15
N LYS A 149 -14.89 -6.77 10.78
CA LYS A 149 -15.96 -6.56 11.76
C LYS A 149 -15.57 -5.61 12.90
N ASP A 150 -14.34 -5.68 13.34
CA ASP A 150 -13.75 -4.77 14.34
C ASP A 150 -13.66 -3.33 13.85
N LEU A 151 -13.42 -3.11 12.56
CA LEU A 151 -13.32 -1.75 12.00
C LEU A 151 -14.68 -1.16 11.69
N LEU A 152 -15.69 -1.98 11.39
CA LEU A 152 -17.08 -1.53 11.28
C LEU A 152 -17.59 -0.95 12.62
N ALA A 153 -17.10 -1.48 13.74
CA ALA A 153 -17.43 -1.02 15.08
C ALA A 153 -16.49 0.11 15.59
N ASP A 154 -15.39 0.37 14.92
CA ASP A 154 -14.41 1.41 15.30
C ASP A 154 -14.87 2.78 14.78
N PRO A 155 -15.17 3.77 15.67
CA PRO A 155 -15.72 5.05 15.24
C PRO A 155 -14.76 5.88 14.38
N VAL A 156 -13.44 5.70 14.54
CA VAL A 156 -12.43 6.39 13.72
C VAL A 156 -12.37 5.77 12.34
N ALA A 157 -12.29 4.44 12.26
CA ALA A 157 -12.25 3.73 10.98
C ALA A 157 -13.54 3.99 10.18
N ALA A 158 -14.71 3.83 10.80
CA ALA A 158 -16.00 4.06 10.16
C ALA A 158 -16.19 5.52 9.71
N LEU A 159 -15.68 6.51 10.46
CA LEU A 159 -15.74 7.92 10.06
C LEU A 159 -14.89 8.16 8.81
N VAL A 160 -13.64 7.73 8.81
CA VAL A 160 -12.72 7.94 7.68
C VAL A 160 -13.19 7.18 6.44
N ASP A 161 -13.68 5.96 6.62
CA ASP A 161 -14.20 5.12 5.54
C ASP A 161 -15.40 5.78 4.82
N ARG A 162 -16.43 6.18 5.57
CA ARG A 162 -17.62 6.84 4.99
C ARG A 162 -17.34 8.21 4.39
N THR A 163 -16.25 8.86 4.78
CA THR A 163 -15.82 10.15 4.23
C THR A 163 -14.66 9.99 3.22
N PHE A 164 -14.48 8.83 2.63
CA PHE A 164 -13.35 8.50 1.75
C PHE A 164 -13.14 9.54 0.64
N LEU A 165 -14.22 9.98 -0.02
CA LEU A 165 -14.12 10.99 -1.08
C LEU A 165 -13.51 12.31 -0.62
N LEU A 166 -13.77 12.72 0.63
CA LEU A 166 -13.14 13.92 1.22
C LEU A 166 -11.61 13.76 1.29
N TRP A 167 -11.12 12.57 1.64
CA TRP A 167 -9.68 12.31 1.72
C TRP A 167 -9.03 12.20 0.34
N VAL A 168 -9.76 11.68 -0.66
CA VAL A 168 -9.35 11.74 -2.07
C VAL A 168 -9.16 13.18 -2.51
N LEU A 169 -10.15 14.04 -2.26
CA LEU A 169 -10.08 15.47 -2.59
C LEU A 169 -8.95 16.18 -1.83
N ALA A 170 -8.77 15.89 -0.55
CA ALA A 170 -7.66 16.43 0.25
C ALA A 170 -6.30 15.99 -0.28
N GLY A 171 -6.16 14.73 -0.71
CA GLY A 171 -4.96 14.18 -1.33
C GLY A 171 -4.59 14.81 -2.67
N LEU A 172 -5.57 15.38 -3.38
CA LEU A 172 -5.35 16.18 -4.59
C LEU A 172 -5.17 17.68 -4.30
N ALA A 173 -5.90 18.22 -3.32
CA ALA A 173 -5.78 19.62 -2.93
C ALA A 173 -4.44 19.95 -2.26
N LEU A 174 -3.88 19.00 -1.49
CA LEU A 174 -2.61 19.20 -0.79
C LEU A 174 -1.44 19.55 -1.73
N PRO A 175 -1.14 18.75 -2.79
CA PRO A 175 -0.05 19.11 -3.72
C PRO A 175 -0.33 20.44 -4.44
N PHE A 176 -1.55 20.76 -4.80
CA PHE A 176 -1.92 22.05 -5.38
C PHE A 176 -1.60 23.21 -4.42
N ALA A 177 -2.03 23.10 -3.15
CA ALA A 177 -1.79 24.13 -2.14
C ALA A 177 -0.29 24.31 -1.83
N LEU A 178 0.47 23.20 -1.73
CA LEU A 178 1.93 23.26 -1.55
C LEU A 178 2.62 23.92 -2.73
N GLY A 179 2.22 23.58 -3.97
CA GLY A 179 2.76 24.21 -5.18
C GLY A 179 2.46 25.71 -5.25
N ALA A 180 1.24 26.13 -4.91
CA ALA A 180 0.87 27.53 -4.80
C ALA A 180 1.72 28.27 -3.75
N ALA A 181 1.88 27.67 -2.57
CA ALA A 181 2.65 28.24 -1.47
C ALA A 181 4.15 28.38 -1.79
N LEU A 182 4.72 27.38 -2.49
CA LEU A 182 6.16 27.38 -2.84
C LEU A 182 6.50 28.32 -4.01
N THR A 183 5.56 28.54 -4.93
CA THR A 183 5.87 29.26 -6.18
C THR A 183 5.17 30.61 -6.30
N GLY A 184 4.12 30.87 -5.53
CA GLY A 184 3.27 32.05 -5.64
C GLY A 184 2.48 32.13 -6.97
N THR A 185 2.39 31.04 -7.77
CA THR A 185 1.83 31.05 -9.13
C THR A 185 0.83 29.92 -9.34
N LEU A 186 -0.21 30.19 -10.15
CA LEU A 186 -1.17 29.15 -10.55
C LEU A 186 -0.48 28.03 -11.36
N THR A 187 0.48 28.38 -12.23
CA THR A 187 1.24 27.39 -12.99
C THR A 187 2.00 26.44 -12.06
N GLY A 188 2.65 26.95 -11.00
CA GLY A 188 3.33 26.12 -10.01
C GLY A 188 2.35 25.26 -9.21
N ALA A 189 1.17 25.75 -8.87
CA ALA A 189 0.13 24.95 -8.23
C ALA A 189 -0.34 23.80 -9.13
N LEU A 190 -0.57 24.06 -10.44
CA LEU A 190 -1.01 23.04 -11.39
C LEU A 190 0.09 22.01 -11.70
N THR A 191 1.36 22.42 -11.84
CA THR A 191 2.45 21.45 -12.04
C THR A 191 2.68 20.61 -10.79
N ALA A 192 2.61 21.19 -9.59
CA ALA A 192 2.68 20.45 -8.34
C ALA A 192 1.48 19.47 -8.16
N LEU A 193 0.28 19.83 -8.60
CA LEU A 193 -0.87 18.90 -8.66
C LEU A 193 -0.60 17.75 -9.64
N LEU A 194 -0.02 18.02 -10.80
CA LEU A 194 0.34 16.97 -11.76
C LEU A 194 1.35 15.98 -11.15
N TRP A 195 2.43 16.47 -10.54
CA TRP A 195 3.48 15.62 -9.97
C TRP A 195 3.09 15.01 -8.61
N GLY A 196 2.65 15.80 -7.65
CA GLY A 196 2.26 15.35 -6.31
C GLY A 196 0.86 14.70 -6.26
N GLY A 197 0.03 14.95 -7.25
CA GLY A 197 -1.26 14.29 -7.46
C GLY A 197 -1.11 13.06 -8.35
N ALA A 198 -1.20 13.22 -9.68
CA ALA A 198 -1.31 12.13 -10.63
C ALA A 198 -0.06 11.22 -10.67
N VAL A 199 1.14 11.79 -10.79
CA VAL A 199 2.39 11.00 -10.84
C VAL A 199 2.61 10.26 -9.51
N ARG A 200 2.34 10.92 -8.38
CA ARG A 200 2.41 10.28 -7.06
C ARG A 200 1.44 9.11 -6.94
N ILE A 201 0.17 9.26 -7.36
CA ILE A 201 -0.81 8.18 -7.35
C ILE A 201 -0.28 7.00 -8.16
N PHE A 202 0.15 7.24 -9.39
CA PHE A 202 0.72 6.20 -10.23
C PHE A 202 1.88 5.48 -9.54
N LEU A 203 2.88 6.20 -9.06
CA LEU A 203 4.06 5.61 -8.44
C LEU A 203 3.72 4.80 -7.18
N LEU A 204 2.86 5.33 -6.31
CA LEU A 204 2.50 4.65 -5.06
C LEU A 204 1.66 3.40 -5.32
N HIS A 205 0.66 3.48 -6.20
CA HIS A 205 -0.16 2.32 -6.58
C HIS A 205 0.71 1.20 -7.16
N HIS A 206 1.60 1.51 -8.10
CA HIS A 206 2.48 0.49 -8.68
C HIS A 206 3.54 -0.03 -7.69
N ALA A 207 3.97 0.76 -6.72
CA ALA A 207 4.78 0.27 -5.61
C ALA A 207 3.99 -0.75 -4.76
N THR A 208 2.76 -0.43 -4.35
CA THR A 208 1.88 -1.34 -3.58
C THR A 208 1.52 -2.59 -4.39
N PHE A 209 1.13 -2.45 -5.66
CA PHE A 209 0.78 -3.59 -6.52
C PHE A 209 1.99 -4.50 -6.82
N SER A 210 3.21 -3.96 -6.73
CA SER A 210 4.42 -4.79 -6.84
C SER A 210 4.59 -5.74 -5.65
N ILE A 211 4.02 -5.43 -4.49
CA ILE A 211 4.02 -6.34 -3.34
C ILE A 211 3.15 -7.56 -3.64
N THR A 212 1.93 -7.36 -4.13
CA THR A 212 1.00 -8.45 -4.42
C THR A 212 1.42 -9.30 -5.63
N SER A 213 2.13 -8.72 -6.59
CA SER A 213 2.60 -9.41 -7.80
C SER A 213 4.05 -9.90 -7.68
N LEU A 214 5.02 -8.97 -7.65
CA LEU A 214 6.44 -9.34 -7.72
C LEU A 214 6.93 -10.04 -6.46
N CYS A 215 6.48 -9.62 -5.26
CA CYS A 215 6.92 -10.25 -4.01
C CYS A 215 6.22 -11.58 -3.71
N HIS A 216 5.28 -12.05 -4.51
CA HIS A 216 4.79 -13.43 -4.53
C HIS A 216 5.40 -14.27 -5.65
N PHE A 217 6.28 -13.70 -6.48
CA PHE A 217 6.86 -14.39 -7.63
C PHE A 217 8.39 -14.39 -7.63
N PHE A 218 9.03 -13.26 -7.24
CA PHE A 218 10.47 -13.07 -7.28
C PHE A 218 11.05 -12.76 -5.90
N GLY A 219 12.29 -13.17 -5.65
CA GLY A 219 13.02 -12.81 -4.44
C GLY A 219 13.38 -14.00 -3.55
N ARG A 220 13.83 -13.69 -2.32
CA ARG A 220 14.31 -14.71 -1.36
C ARG A 220 13.22 -15.08 -0.36
N ARG A 221 13.22 -16.34 0.07
CA ARG A 221 12.31 -16.88 1.11
C ARG A 221 13.12 -17.36 2.30
N PRO A 222 13.54 -16.48 3.22
CA PRO A 222 14.31 -16.89 4.39
C PRO A 222 13.49 -17.62 5.45
N PHE A 223 12.17 -17.47 5.44
CA PHE A 223 11.25 -18.12 6.36
C PHE A 223 10.31 -19.07 5.64
N ASP A 224 9.90 -20.11 6.34
CA ASP A 224 8.85 -21.01 5.87
C ASP A 224 7.48 -20.41 6.18
N THR A 225 6.73 -20.19 5.11
CA THR A 225 5.35 -19.67 5.09
C THR A 225 4.52 -20.60 4.24
N GLY A 226 3.27 -20.79 4.51
CA GLY A 226 2.40 -21.66 3.71
C GLY A 226 2.11 -21.16 2.28
N ASP A 227 2.77 -20.07 1.85
CA ASP A 227 2.56 -19.32 0.61
C ASP A 227 3.87 -19.12 -0.17
N GLU A 228 3.81 -18.42 -1.29
CA GLU A 228 4.95 -18.10 -2.15
C GLU A 228 5.55 -16.70 -1.91
N SER A 229 5.21 -16.04 -0.80
CA SER A 229 5.74 -14.73 -0.44
C SER A 229 7.28 -14.69 -0.41
N ARG A 230 7.87 -13.61 -0.89
CA ARG A 230 9.32 -13.42 -1.08
C ARG A 230 9.77 -12.04 -0.66
N ASN A 231 11.03 -11.93 -0.25
CA ASN A 231 11.69 -10.67 0.05
C ASN A 231 12.38 -10.11 -1.20
N LEU A 232 12.08 -8.89 -1.58
CA LEU A 232 12.62 -8.23 -2.76
C LEU A 232 13.32 -6.91 -2.34
N ALA A 233 14.63 -6.99 -2.06
CA ALA A 233 15.39 -5.94 -1.36
C ALA A 233 15.36 -4.56 -2.08
N TRP A 234 15.41 -4.51 -3.41
CA TRP A 234 15.44 -3.26 -4.16
C TRP A 234 14.10 -2.49 -4.10
N LEU A 235 12.99 -3.19 -3.84
CA LEU A 235 11.69 -2.56 -3.61
C LEU A 235 11.49 -2.07 -2.18
N ALA A 236 12.34 -2.45 -1.23
CA ALA A 236 12.10 -2.18 0.19
C ALA A 236 11.99 -0.68 0.50
N LEU A 237 12.82 0.15 -0.14
CA LEU A 237 12.80 1.60 0.11
C LEU A 237 11.55 2.28 -0.47
N PRO A 238 11.19 2.12 -1.76
CA PRO A 238 10.00 2.76 -2.33
C PRO A 238 8.69 2.21 -1.74
N THR A 239 8.68 1.01 -1.17
CA THR A 239 7.51 0.41 -0.51
C THR A 239 7.53 0.55 1.02
N PHE A 240 8.38 1.41 1.58
CA PHE A 240 8.48 1.67 3.03
C PHE A 240 8.72 0.41 3.88
N GLY A 241 9.37 -0.62 3.31
CA GLY A 241 9.69 -1.88 3.99
C GLY A 241 8.71 -3.02 3.72
N GLU A 242 7.63 -2.80 2.97
CA GLU A 242 6.63 -3.83 2.67
C GLU A 242 7.18 -4.96 1.78
N ALA A 243 8.22 -4.67 0.98
CA ALA A 243 8.88 -5.68 0.14
C ALA A 243 9.74 -6.71 0.92
N TRP A 244 9.86 -6.60 2.25
CA TRP A 244 10.28 -7.71 3.12
C TRP A 244 9.10 -8.67 3.34
N HIS A 245 8.48 -9.11 2.27
CA HIS A 245 7.15 -9.69 2.26
C HIS A 245 7.09 -11.12 2.81
N ASN A 246 8.12 -11.94 2.58
CA ASN A 246 8.23 -13.25 3.24
C ASN A 246 8.45 -13.11 4.77
N ASN A 247 9.21 -12.10 5.20
CA ASN A 247 9.32 -11.83 6.63
C ASN A 247 7.96 -11.45 7.23
N HIS A 248 7.20 -10.62 6.50
CA HIS A 248 5.86 -10.19 6.89
C HIS A 248 4.90 -11.38 6.97
N HIS A 249 4.82 -12.22 5.95
CA HIS A 249 3.96 -13.41 5.95
C HIS A 249 4.36 -14.44 7.03
N ALA A 250 5.64 -14.53 7.36
CA ALA A 250 6.07 -15.35 8.49
C ALA A 250 5.63 -14.78 9.86
N PHE A 251 5.56 -13.44 9.99
CA PHE A 251 5.22 -12.73 11.24
C PHE A 251 4.25 -11.59 11.00
N PRO A 252 2.98 -11.85 10.60
CA PRO A 252 2.06 -10.82 10.11
C PRO A 252 1.81 -9.69 11.12
N SER A 253 1.68 -10.01 12.41
CA SER A 253 1.48 -9.00 13.47
C SER A 253 2.74 -8.23 13.87
N CYS A 254 3.93 -8.59 13.35
CA CYS A 254 5.17 -7.90 13.72
C CYS A 254 5.23 -6.50 13.10
N ALA A 255 5.46 -5.48 13.94
CA ALA A 255 5.56 -4.10 13.46
C ALA A 255 6.82 -3.84 12.62
N ARG A 256 7.85 -4.68 12.73
CA ARG A 256 9.08 -4.60 11.96
C ARG A 256 9.12 -5.71 10.91
N HIS A 257 9.10 -5.34 9.64
CA HIS A 257 9.21 -6.30 8.52
C HIS A 257 10.67 -6.61 8.20
N GLY A 258 11.57 -5.64 8.29
CA GLY A 258 13.02 -5.86 8.12
C GLY A 258 13.62 -6.59 9.31
N GLN A 259 13.75 -7.93 9.27
CA GLN A 259 14.21 -8.76 10.39
C GLN A 259 15.73 -8.75 10.58
N ALA A 260 16.52 -8.40 9.57
CA ALA A 260 17.97 -8.21 9.65
C ALA A 260 18.34 -6.73 9.78
N ARG A 261 19.56 -6.42 10.28
CA ARG A 261 20.00 -5.02 10.51
C ARG A 261 20.11 -4.22 9.22
N TRP A 262 20.49 -4.86 8.12
CA TRP A 262 20.65 -4.23 6.80
C TRP A 262 19.33 -4.06 6.03
N GLN A 263 18.26 -4.69 6.50
CA GLN A 263 16.95 -4.61 5.87
C GLN A 263 16.29 -3.27 6.22
N LEU A 264 16.29 -2.35 5.25
CA LEU A 264 15.70 -1.02 5.40
C LEU A 264 14.18 -1.14 5.53
N ASP A 265 13.63 -0.57 6.59
CA ASP A 265 12.19 -0.59 6.89
C ASP A 265 11.76 0.79 7.40
N PRO A 266 11.49 1.76 6.50
CA PRO A 266 11.11 3.12 6.88
C PRO A 266 9.87 3.18 7.75
N SER A 267 8.86 2.32 7.52
CA SER A 267 7.67 2.26 8.37
C SER A 267 8.01 1.86 9.80
N TRP A 268 8.94 0.92 9.98
CA TRP A 268 9.44 0.57 11.31
C TRP A 268 10.17 1.73 11.98
N TRP A 269 10.94 2.52 11.23
CA TRP A 269 11.61 3.69 11.80
C TRP A 269 10.61 4.69 12.36
N VAL A 270 9.49 4.93 11.64
CA VAL A 270 8.40 5.80 12.10
C VAL A 270 7.73 5.21 13.34
N ILE A 271 7.31 3.94 13.33
CA ILE A 271 6.67 3.29 14.49
C ILE A 271 7.61 3.32 15.70
N SER A 272 8.88 3.01 15.51
CA SER A 272 9.89 3.05 16.56
C SER A 272 10.09 4.46 17.14
N ALA A 273 10.07 5.49 16.31
CA ALA A 273 10.13 6.88 16.73
C ALA A 273 8.89 7.32 17.52
N LEU A 274 7.70 6.89 17.10
CA LEU A 274 6.45 7.12 17.82
C LEU A 274 6.44 6.40 19.19
N ALA A 275 6.92 5.15 19.23
CA ALA A 275 7.00 4.39 20.48
C ALA A 275 7.95 5.04 21.49
N ARG A 276 9.13 5.50 21.05
CA ARG A 276 10.07 6.24 21.92
C ARG A 276 9.51 7.53 22.49
N ARG A 277 8.49 8.12 21.82
CA ARG A 277 7.78 9.33 22.30
C ARG A 277 6.49 9.03 23.08
N GLY A 278 6.19 7.74 23.36
CA GLY A 278 4.97 7.33 24.03
C GLY A 278 3.70 7.49 23.19
N LEU A 279 3.83 7.76 21.88
CA LEU A 279 2.71 7.92 20.93
C LEU A 279 2.25 6.59 20.33
N ALA A 280 3.07 5.53 20.45
CA ALA A 280 2.71 4.16 20.10
C ALA A 280 3.12 3.24 21.24
N TRP A 281 2.31 2.21 21.53
CA TRP A 281 2.55 1.22 22.60
C TRP A 281 2.08 -0.17 22.15
N ASP A 282 2.34 -1.19 22.97
CA ASP A 282 2.06 -2.59 22.66
C ASP A 282 2.62 -2.99 21.26
N VAL A 283 3.86 -2.56 21.00
CA VAL A 283 4.51 -2.78 19.70
C VAL A 283 4.93 -4.23 19.60
N VAL A 284 4.32 -4.98 18.69
CA VAL A 284 4.56 -6.42 18.51
C VAL A 284 5.87 -6.65 17.77
N GLY A 285 6.72 -7.53 18.33
CA GLY A 285 7.96 -7.99 17.73
C GLY A 285 7.97 -9.49 17.48
N ALA A 286 8.89 -9.97 16.64
CA ALA A 286 9.19 -11.39 16.50
C ALA A 286 10.37 -11.78 17.41
N SER A 287 10.16 -12.69 18.36
CA SER A 287 11.25 -13.18 19.23
C SER A 287 12.31 -13.96 18.43
N ALA A 288 13.52 -14.07 18.99
CA ALA A 288 14.59 -14.86 18.36
C ALA A 288 14.19 -16.31 18.15
N GLU A 289 13.53 -16.92 19.13
CA GLU A 289 13.01 -18.29 19.06
C GLU A 289 12.00 -18.47 17.91
N ARG A 290 11.01 -17.57 17.80
CA ARG A 290 10.02 -17.62 16.71
C ARG A 290 10.68 -17.48 15.34
N ARG A 291 11.71 -16.62 15.23
CA ARG A 291 12.46 -16.47 13.97
C ARG A 291 13.26 -17.72 13.62
N LEU A 292 13.89 -18.37 14.61
CA LEU A 292 14.61 -19.62 14.41
C LEU A 292 13.67 -20.76 14.01
N ALA A 293 12.53 -20.89 14.69
CA ALA A 293 11.54 -21.94 14.43
C ALA A 293 10.96 -21.90 13.00
N LYS A 294 10.84 -20.69 12.41
CA LYS A 294 10.32 -20.52 11.05
C LYS A 294 11.42 -20.39 9.99
N ARG A 295 12.70 -20.41 10.36
CA ARG A 295 13.79 -20.23 9.41
C ARG A 295 13.88 -21.42 8.46
N ARG A 296 13.89 -21.16 7.16
CA ARG A 296 14.16 -22.21 6.17
C ARG A 296 15.58 -22.75 6.33
N PRO A 297 15.78 -24.06 6.28
CA PRO A 297 17.10 -24.62 6.14
C PRO A 297 17.81 -24.01 4.93
N LEU A 298 19.09 -23.71 5.06
CA LEU A 298 19.90 -23.38 3.88
C LEU A 298 19.89 -24.62 2.98
N ALA A 299 19.54 -24.44 1.70
CA ALA A 299 19.72 -25.52 0.75
C ALA A 299 21.20 -25.98 0.80
N PRO A 300 21.48 -27.29 0.84
CA PRO A 300 22.85 -27.77 0.69
C PRO A 300 23.38 -27.24 -0.65
N HIS A 301 24.61 -26.70 -0.62
CA HIS A 301 25.32 -26.17 -1.80
C HIS A 301 25.63 -27.27 -2.79
#